data_c7cdcb1436a39f7ad67d5c00bab8f97a
#
_entry.id   c7cdcb1436a39f7ad67d5c00bab8f97a
#
_cell.length_a   1.000
_cell.length_b   1.000
_cell.length_c   1.000
_cell.angle_alpha   90.00
_cell.angle_beta   90.00
_cell.angle_gamma   90.00
#
_symmetry.space_group_name_H-M   'P 1'
#
loop_
_entity.id
_entity.type
_entity.pdbx_description
1 polymer ?
#
loop_
_entity_poly.entity_id
_entity_poly.type
_entity_poly.pdbx_seq_one_letter_code
_entity_poly.pdbx_strand_id
1 'polypeptide(L)'
;MTDAGDIPVDAELDTYGMLCPMPIFATSRKLKELKPGQVLKVFADDAGILKDLPAWCRQTGNEFLGFVEAKEDEYVGLVRAA
;
A
#
# COMPACT_ATOMS: atom_id res chain seq x y z
N MET A 1 9.27 16.07 12.90
CA MET A 1 8.64 14.76 13.11
C MET A 1 8.11 14.24 11.78
N THR A 2 8.42 13.00 11.46
CA THR A 2 8.02 12.39 10.20
C THR A 2 6.99 11.31 10.49
N ASP A 3 5.83 11.40 9.84
CA ASP A 3 4.87 10.32 9.84
C ASP A 3 4.68 9.86 8.39
N ALA A 4 3.77 8.90 8.18
CA ALA A 4 3.58 8.35 6.85
C ALA A 4 3.06 9.41 5.87
N GLY A 5 2.40 10.45 6.35
CA GLY A 5 1.89 11.51 5.50
C GLY A 5 2.95 12.42 4.92
N ASP A 6 4.16 12.43 5.52
CA ASP A 6 5.26 13.27 5.07
C ASP A 6 6.20 12.56 4.09
N ILE A 7 5.94 11.31 3.79
CA ILE A 7 6.81 10.51 2.91
C ILE A 7 6.52 10.86 1.46
N PRO A 8 7.56 11.16 0.65
CA PRO A 8 7.34 11.40 -0.77
C PRO A 8 6.78 10.16 -1.46
N VAL A 9 5.79 10.36 -2.31
CA VAL A 9 5.12 9.28 -3.02
C VAL A 9 5.47 9.36 -4.50
N ASP A 10 5.92 8.24 -5.06
CA ASP A 10 6.34 8.18 -6.46
C ASP A 10 5.23 7.72 -7.39
N ALA A 11 4.27 6.95 -6.86
CA ALA A 11 3.13 6.46 -7.64
C ALA A 11 1.94 6.23 -6.74
N GLU A 12 0.75 6.18 -7.34
CA GLU A 12 -0.50 5.92 -6.62
C GLU A 12 -1.25 4.79 -7.29
N LEU A 13 -1.95 3.99 -6.49
CA LEU A 13 -2.76 2.88 -6.97
C LEU A 13 -4.11 2.92 -6.29
N ASP A 14 -5.16 3.02 -7.10
CA ASP A 14 -6.55 3.02 -6.62
C ASP A 14 -7.09 1.59 -6.72
N THR A 15 -7.41 1.01 -5.56
CA THR A 15 -8.03 -0.31 -5.52
C THR A 15 -9.44 -0.27 -4.96
N TYR A 16 -10.09 0.88 -5.03
CA TYR A 16 -11.49 1.00 -4.61
C TYR A 16 -12.37 0.06 -5.44
N GLY A 17 -13.30 -0.59 -4.77
CA GLY A 17 -14.18 -1.55 -5.41
C GLY A 17 -13.60 -2.95 -5.51
N MET A 18 -12.34 -3.16 -5.19
CA MET A 18 -11.71 -4.48 -5.22
C MET A 18 -11.84 -5.15 -3.86
N LEU A 19 -12.18 -6.44 -3.88
CA LEU A 19 -12.26 -7.25 -2.67
C LEU A 19 -10.97 -8.05 -2.49
N CYS A 20 -10.60 -8.31 -1.22
CA CYS A 20 -9.46 -9.13 -0.88
C CYS A 20 -9.56 -10.49 -1.62
N PRO A 21 -8.49 -10.99 -2.24
CA PRO A 21 -7.11 -10.49 -2.21
C PRO A 21 -6.71 -9.59 -3.39
N MET A 22 -7.65 -9.08 -4.16
CA MET A 22 -7.36 -8.34 -5.38
C MET A 22 -6.51 -7.07 -5.15
N PRO A 23 -6.71 -6.29 -4.07
CA PRO A 23 -5.84 -5.13 -3.84
C PRO A 23 -4.37 -5.52 -3.71
N ILE A 24 -4.09 -6.69 -3.13
CA ILE A 24 -2.71 -7.17 -2.96
C ILE A 24 -2.10 -7.54 -4.32
N PHE A 25 -2.87 -8.21 -5.18
CA PHE A 25 -2.40 -8.54 -6.53
C PHE A 25 -2.13 -7.28 -7.34
N ALA A 26 -3.01 -6.29 -7.25
CA ALA A 26 -2.81 -5.02 -7.96
C ALA A 26 -1.57 -4.29 -7.43
N THR A 27 -1.37 -4.30 -6.11
CA THR A 27 -0.19 -3.70 -5.49
C THR A 27 1.09 -4.38 -5.96
N SER A 28 1.08 -5.72 -5.99
CA SER A 28 2.23 -6.49 -6.44
C SER A 28 2.59 -6.12 -7.88
N ARG A 29 1.59 -6.04 -8.75
CA ARG A 29 1.80 -5.71 -10.15
C ARG A 29 2.35 -4.29 -10.31
N LYS A 30 1.79 -3.34 -9.54
CA LYS A 30 2.22 -1.94 -9.64
C LYS A 30 3.65 -1.76 -9.14
N LEU A 31 4.02 -2.46 -8.06
CA LEU A 31 5.37 -2.35 -7.52
C LEU A 31 6.44 -2.83 -8.49
N LYS A 32 6.09 -3.75 -9.40
CA LYS A 32 7.05 -4.20 -10.41
C LYS A 32 7.40 -3.10 -11.40
N GLU A 33 6.59 -2.07 -11.51
CA GLU A 33 6.85 -0.91 -12.37
C GLU A 33 7.73 0.12 -11.68
N LEU A 34 7.95 -0.02 -10.38
CA LEU A 34 8.73 0.94 -9.61
C LEU A 34 10.15 0.44 -9.40
N LYS A 35 11.06 1.40 -9.20
CA LYS A 35 12.44 1.09 -8.87
C LYS A 35 12.58 0.88 -7.37
N PRO A 36 13.61 0.12 -6.93
CA PRO A 36 13.85 -0.05 -5.49
C PRO A 36 13.94 1.29 -4.79
N GLY A 37 13.27 1.39 -3.65
CA GLY A 37 13.26 2.60 -2.86
C GLY A 37 12.13 3.56 -3.19
N GLN A 38 11.43 3.37 -4.29
CA GLN A 38 10.29 4.21 -4.62
C GLN A 38 9.07 3.82 -3.80
N VAL A 39 8.18 4.77 -3.56
CA VAL A 39 7.04 4.62 -2.66
C VAL A 39 5.75 4.60 -3.45
N LEU A 40 4.91 3.61 -3.15
CA LEU A 40 3.58 3.47 -3.73
C LEU A 40 2.53 3.79 -2.68
N LYS A 41 1.60 4.67 -3.04
CA LYS A 41 0.44 4.98 -2.21
C LYS A 41 -0.75 4.16 -2.69
N VAL A 42 -1.30 3.32 -1.81
CA VAL A 42 -2.37 2.39 -2.15
C VAL A 42 -3.66 2.83 -1.49
N PHE A 43 -4.68 3.09 -2.31
CA PHE A 43 -6.03 3.42 -1.84
C PHE A 43 -6.88 2.16 -1.88
N ALA A 44 -7.62 1.90 -0.81
CA ALA A 44 -8.48 0.72 -0.73
C ALA A 44 -9.72 1.02 0.10
N ASP A 45 -10.79 0.27 -0.16
CA ASP A 45 -12.02 0.38 0.62
C ASP A 45 -12.40 -0.93 1.30
N ASP A 46 -11.54 -1.94 1.22
CA ASP A 46 -11.75 -3.22 1.90
C ASP A 46 -10.88 -3.27 3.16
N ALA A 47 -11.51 -3.41 4.32
CA ALA A 47 -10.80 -3.44 5.61
C ALA A 47 -9.79 -4.58 5.70
N GLY A 48 -9.91 -5.62 4.89
CA GLY A 48 -8.94 -6.71 4.86
C GLY A 48 -7.53 -6.24 4.57
N ILE A 49 -7.37 -5.10 3.90
CA ILE A 49 -6.05 -4.58 3.57
C ILE A 49 -5.26 -4.17 4.82
N LEU A 50 -5.96 -3.82 5.90
CA LEU A 50 -5.29 -3.44 7.15
C LEU A 50 -4.42 -4.55 7.69
N LYS A 51 -4.80 -5.80 7.42
CA LYS A 51 -4.04 -6.98 7.84
C LYS A 51 -3.18 -7.51 6.70
N ASP A 52 -3.75 -7.57 5.51
CA ASP A 52 -3.12 -8.26 4.39
C ASP A 52 -1.91 -7.50 3.83
N LEU A 53 -1.99 -6.19 3.76
CA LEU A 53 -0.90 -5.42 3.15
C LEU A 53 0.39 -5.47 3.97
N PRO A 54 0.35 -5.25 5.29
CA PRO A 54 1.58 -5.39 6.09
C PRO A 54 2.14 -6.80 6.05
N ALA A 55 1.27 -7.83 6.08
CA ALA A 55 1.72 -9.21 6.04
C ALA A 55 2.38 -9.54 4.71
N TRP A 56 1.77 -9.10 3.61
CA TRP A 56 2.33 -9.32 2.28
C TRP A 56 3.68 -8.63 2.11
N CYS A 57 3.82 -7.42 2.65
CA CYS A 57 5.09 -6.70 2.59
C CYS A 57 6.19 -7.47 3.32
N ARG A 58 5.88 -8.03 4.49
CA ARG A 58 6.85 -8.85 5.24
C ARG A 58 7.27 -10.08 4.44
N GLN A 59 6.31 -10.71 3.78
CA GLN A 59 6.58 -11.94 3.02
C GLN A 59 7.41 -11.70 1.77
N THR A 60 7.29 -10.53 1.18
CA THR A 60 7.92 -10.23 -0.11
C THR A 60 9.17 -9.35 0.03
N GLY A 61 9.49 -8.89 1.24
CA GLY A 61 10.64 -8.04 1.46
C GLY A 61 10.43 -6.58 1.13
N ASN A 62 9.21 -6.18 0.77
CA ASN A 62 8.88 -4.78 0.61
C ASN A 62 8.67 -4.14 1.97
N GLU A 63 8.90 -2.83 2.05
CA GLU A 63 8.76 -2.13 3.32
C GLU A 63 7.38 -1.49 3.43
N PHE A 64 6.63 -1.88 4.46
CA PHE A 64 5.35 -1.24 4.74
C PHE A 64 5.59 -0.02 5.62
N LEU A 65 5.23 1.16 5.12
CA LEU A 65 5.52 2.41 5.82
C LEU A 65 4.39 2.87 6.74
N GLY A 66 3.21 2.27 6.61
CA GLY A 66 2.09 2.60 7.47
C GLY A 66 0.86 3.03 6.69
N PHE A 67 -0.24 3.17 7.41
CA PHE A 67 -1.46 3.75 6.85
C PHE A 67 -1.51 5.23 7.21
N VAL A 68 -1.65 6.09 6.20
CA VAL A 68 -1.81 7.53 6.44
C VAL A 68 -3.24 7.90 6.75
N GLU A 69 -4.20 7.04 6.32
CA GLU A 69 -5.60 7.16 6.67
C GLU A 69 -6.18 5.78 6.88
N ALA A 70 -7.06 5.65 7.88
CA ALA A 70 -7.79 4.42 8.15
C ALA A 70 -9.14 4.81 8.69
N LYS A 71 -10.00 5.30 7.80
CA LYS A 71 -11.38 5.64 8.12
C LYS A 71 -12.26 4.47 7.72
N GLU A 72 -13.54 4.54 8.11
CA GLU A 72 -14.49 3.52 7.68
C GLU A 72 -14.55 3.52 6.16
N ASP A 73 -14.26 2.36 5.57
CA ASP A 73 -14.30 2.12 4.12
C ASP A 73 -13.31 2.96 3.30
N GLU A 74 -12.31 3.58 3.96
CA GLU A 74 -11.28 4.32 3.25
C GLU A 74 -9.94 4.10 3.94
N TYR A 75 -9.04 3.39 3.25
CA TYR A 75 -7.73 3.05 3.79
C TYR A 75 -6.66 3.47 2.79
N VAL A 76 -5.63 4.16 3.29
CA VAL A 76 -4.53 4.62 2.45
C VAL A 76 -3.23 4.14 3.07
N GLY A 77 -2.55 3.24 2.38
CA GLY A 77 -1.29 2.68 2.85
C GLY A 77 -0.13 3.08 1.96
N LEU A 78 1.07 3.10 2.54
CA LEU A 78 2.30 3.41 1.83
C LEU A 78 3.23 2.21 1.87
N VAL A 79 3.79 1.86 0.72
CA VAL A 79 4.71 0.73 0.55
C VAL A 79 5.94 1.21 -0.21
N ARG A 80 7.12 0.89 0.33
CA ARG A 80 8.37 1.15 -0.38
C ARG A 80 8.83 -0.11 -1.11
N ALA A 81 9.11 0.02 -2.39
CA ALA A 81 9.58 -1.10 -3.20
C ALA A 81 10.96 -1.57 -2.74
N ALA A 82 11.11 -2.88 -2.65
CA ALA A 82 12.38 -3.49 -2.25
C ALA A 82 13.42 -3.42 -3.35
#